data_2f9761a74045f9b32f30cc13db96083b
#
_entry.id   2f9761a74045f9b32f30cc13db96083b
#
_cell.length_a   1.000
_cell.length_b   1.000
_cell.length_c   1.000
_cell.angle_alpha   90.00
_cell.angle_beta   90.00
_cell.angle_gamma   90.00
#
_symmetry.space_group_name_H-M   'P 1'
#
loop_
_entity.id
_entity.type
_entity.pdbx_description
1 polymer ?
#
loop_
_entity_poly.entity_id
_entity_poly.type
_entity_poly.pdbx_seq_one_letter_code
_entity_poly.pdbx_strand_id
1 'polypeptide(L)'
;MGLYIDIHTHSPSADYPTPTSAGIHPWHAASGFIDEAAMHSADLIGEIGLDYACKVDRQVQEHLFREQLNIAQRLRKPVVVHCVRAFEPMMKILSKYQLRAVIFHGFIGSPQQAEQAIKRGYYLSFGEGAFRSPRTLEAMRTIPLSRLFAETDESQISIEKIYEMIAAERKIEVTELQTQIENNYNEIFLQHNDR
;
A
#
# COMPACT_ATOMS: atom_id res chain seq x y z
N MET A 1 4.94 24.83 2.53
CA MET A 1 5.43 23.77 1.65
C MET A 1 4.83 22.48 2.18
N GLY A 2 4.10 21.74 1.35
CA GLY A 2 3.54 20.44 1.77
C GLY A 2 4.66 19.40 1.93
N LEU A 3 4.39 18.35 2.71
CA LEU A 3 5.33 17.26 2.92
C LEU A 3 5.31 16.29 1.74
N TYR A 4 6.47 15.74 1.41
CA TYR A 4 6.53 14.51 0.61
C TYR A 4 6.45 13.32 1.57
N ILE A 5 5.49 12.43 1.36
CA ILE A 5 5.31 11.22 2.14
C ILE A 5 5.58 10.03 1.21
N ASP A 6 6.49 9.15 1.62
CA ASP A 6 6.76 7.89 0.95
C ASP A 6 6.05 6.78 1.73
N ILE A 7 4.91 6.30 1.21
CA ILE A 7 4.09 5.36 1.99
C ILE A 7 4.71 3.97 2.10
N HIS A 8 5.59 3.62 1.17
CA HIS A 8 6.30 2.35 1.15
C HIS A 8 7.63 2.46 0.41
N THR A 9 8.72 2.08 1.08
CA THR A 9 10.07 2.03 0.50
C THR A 9 10.96 1.03 1.24
N HIS A 10 11.88 0.41 0.50
CA HIS A 10 12.96 -0.42 1.07
C HIS A 10 14.19 0.39 1.49
N SER A 11 14.22 1.70 1.17
CA SER A 11 15.33 2.60 1.47
C SER A 11 14.84 3.90 2.12
N PRO A 12 14.33 3.84 3.38
CA PRO A 12 13.75 5.02 4.03
C PRO A 12 14.79 6.12 4.21
N SER A 13 14.38 7.37 3.93
CA SER A 13 15.16 8.57 4.17
C SER A 13 14.65 9.30 5.41
N ALA A 14 15.56 9.94 6.15
CA ALA A 14 15.17 10.81 7.26
C ALA A 14 14.47 12.10 6.80
N ASP A 15 14.56 12.43 5.51
CA ASP A 15 14.01 13.67 4.95
C ASP A 15 12.50 13.59 4.69
N TYR A 16 11.93 12.38 4.65
CA TYR A 16 10.53 12.15 4.32
C TYR A 16 9.84 11.22 5.32
N PRO A 17 8.61 11.53 5.77
CA PRO A 17 7.83 10.60 6.56
C PRO A 17 7.59 9.30 5.79
N THR A 18 8.00 8.20 6.40
CA THR A 18 7.76 6.84 5.92
C THR A 18 7.30 6.02 7.12
N PRO A 19 6.13 5.37 7.10
CA PRO A 19 5.68 4.54 8.21
C PRO A 19 6.58 3.30 8.33
N THR A 20 6.92 2.94 9.55
CA THR A 20 7.62 1.68 9.83
C THR A 20 6.69 0.50 9.59
N SER A 21 7.23 -0.58 9.02
CA SER A 21 6.48 -1.78 8.69
C SER A 21 7.11 -3.06 9.25
N ALA A 22 6.26 -4.03 9.61
CA ALA A 22 6.68 -5.37 9.96
C ALA A 22 5.69 -6.39 9.40
N GLY A 23 6.20 -7.38 8.68
CA GLY A 23 5.42 -8.42 8.04
C GLY A 23 6.31 -9.44 7.34
N ILE A 24 5.69 -10.48 6.78
CA ILE A 24 6.37 -11.49 5.97
C ILE A 24 5.82 -11.41 4.56
N HIS A 25 6.70 -11.03 3.64
CA HIS A 25 6.41 -10.98 2.21
C HIS A 25 6.01 -12.36 1.67
N PRO A 26 5.11 -12.48 0.70
CA PRO A 26 4.67 -13.77 0.15
C PRO A 26 5.80 -14.65 -0.40
N TRP A 27 6.90 -14.08 -0.82
CA TRP A 27 8.09 -14.83 -1.27
C TRP A 27 8.73 -15.67 -0.16
N HIS A 28 8.52 -15.29 1.09
CA HIS A 28 9.07 -15.96 2.28
C HIS A 28 8.01 -16.75 3.05
N ALA A 29 6.81 -16.96 2.47
CA ALA A 29 5.69 -17.58 3.17
C ALA A 29 5.97 -19.01 3.64
N ALA A 30 6.86 -19.74 2.97
CA ALA A 30 7.19 -21.12 3.34
C ALA A 30 8.18 -21.23 4.52
N SER A 31 8.92 -20.16 4.84
CA SER A 31 10.01 -20.19 5.84
C SER A 31 9.97 -19.01 6.82
N GLY A 32 9.06 -18.07 6.63
CA GLY A 32 8.98 -16.89 7.47
C GLY A 32 8.44 -17.21 8.86
N PHE A 33 8.99 -16.56 9.87
CA PHE A 33 8.52 -16.61 11.24
C PHE A 33 7.80 -15.29 11.58
N ILE A 34 6.56 -15.38 12.05
CA ILE A 34 5.80 -14.18 12.46
C ILE A 34 6.36 -13.63 13.77
N ASP A 35 6.94 -12.45 13.71
CA ASP A 35 7.35 -11.67 14.88
C ASP A 35 6.23 -10.68 15.26
N GLU A 36 5.33 -11.14 16.15
CA GLU A 36 4.23 -10.29 16.62
C GLU A 36 4.72 -9.06 17.40
N ALA A 37 5.88 -9.13 18.08
CA ALA A 37 6.43 -8.02 18.81
C ALA A 37 6.88 -6.90 17.84
N ALA A 38 7.55 -7.27 16.75
CA ALA A 38 7.88 -6.33 15.68
C ALA A 38 6.62 -5.74 15.04
N MET A 39 5.61 -6.57 14.73
CA MET A 39 4.32 -6.10 14.19
C MET A 39 3.59 -5.15 15.16
N HIS A 40 3.69 -5.39 16.46
CA HIS A 40 3.11 -4.50 17.47
C HIS A 40 3.81 -3.14 17.52
N SER A 41 5.12 -3.11 17.36
CA SER A 41 5.93 -1.88 17.44
C SER A 41 5.87 -1.03 16.16
N ALA A 42 5.70 -1.65 14.98
CA ALA A 42 5.64 -0.95 13.70
C ALA A 42 4.36 -0.11 13.56
N ASP A 43 4.37 0.90 12.69
CA ASP A 43 3.20 1.75 12.39
C ASP A 43 2.12 1.00 11.62
N LEU A 44 2.53 0.07 10.75
CA LEU A 44 1.63 -0.78 9.94
C LEU A 44 2.17 -2.22 9.84
N ILE A 45 1.29 -3.13 9.44
CA ILE A 45 1.69 -4.51 9.12
C ILE A 45 1.86 -4.63 7.61
N GLY A 46 3.07 -4.97 7.20
CA GLY A 46 3.48 -5.08 5.81
C GLY A 46 4.99 -5.30 5.68
N GLU A 47 5.43 -5.69 4.54
CA GLU A 47 4.70 -5.99 3.33
C GLU A 47 4.12 -7.41 3.41
N ILE A 48 2.80 -7.56 3.30
CA ILE A 48 2.11 -8.85 3.35
C ILE A 48 1.26 -9.05 2.09
N GLY A 49 0.86 -10.25 1.75
CA GLY A 49 -0.02 -10.40 0.59
C GLY A 49 0.17 -11.65 -0.24
N LEU A 50 -0.05 -11.51 -1.55
CA LEU A 50 -0.07 -12.61 -2.51
C LEU A 50 0.72 -12.28 -3.78
N ASP A 51 1.63 -13.16 -4.15
CA ASP A 51 2.33 -13.13 -5.44
C ASP A 51 2.17 -14.48 -6.17
N TYR A 52 1.26 -14.52 -7.12
CA TYR A 52 1.02 -15.74 -7.91
C TYR A 52 1.96 -15.86 -9.12
N ALA A 53 2.94 -14.97 -9.25
CA ALA A 53 4.02 -15.08 -10.20
C ALA A 53 5.26 -15.76 -9.63
N CYS A 54 5.44 -15.79 -8.30
CA CYS A 54 6.56 -16.44 -7.63
C CYS A 54 6.36 -17.97 -7.51
N LYS A 55 7.42 -18.67 -7.04
CA LYS A 55 7.41 -20.15 -6.93
C LYS A 55 6.78 -20.68 -5.63
N VAL A 56 6.48 -19.83 -4.67
CA VAL A 56 5.89 -20.25 -3.39
C VAL A 56 4.45 -20.70 -3.63
N ASP A 57 4.07 -21.82 -3.03
CA ASP A 57 2.73 -22.37 -3.16
C ASP A 57 1.65 -21.34 -2.75
N ARG A 58 0.59 -21.25 -3.55
CA ARG A 58 -0.48 -20.26 -3.34
C ARG A 58 -1.24 -20.47 -2.03
N GLN A 59 -1.45 -21.72 -1.63
CA GLN A 59 -2.18 -22.03 -0.39
C GLN A 59 -1.32 -21.63 0.83
N VAL A 60 -0.01 -21.82 0.76
CA VAL A 60 0.94 -21.38 1.78
C VAL A 60 0.93 -19.85 1.90
N GLN A 61 0.96 -19.13 0.77
CA GLN A 61 0.86 -17.67 0.77
C GLN A 61 -0.48 -17.20 1.37
N GLU A 62 -1.61 -17.80 0.95
CA GLU A 62 -2.92 -17.42 1.48
C GLU A 62 -3.06 -17.71 2.97
N HIS A 63 -2.49 -18.81 3.45
CA HIS A 63 -2.51 -19.16 4.88
C HIS A 63 -1.77 -18.09 5.68
N LEU A 64 -0.50 -17.83 5.34
CA LEU A 64 0.29 -16.80 6.01
C LEU A 64 -0.35 -15.41 5.93
N PHE A 65 -0.90 -15.05 4.78
CA PHE A 65 -1.58 -13.77 4.61
C PHE A 65 -2.75 -13.61 5.59
N ARG A 66 -3.58 -14.67 5.75
CA ARG A 66 -4.69 -14.68 6.71
C ARG A 66 -4.21 -14.57 8.16
N GLU A 67 -3.13 -15.26 8.53
CA GLU A 67 -2.56 -15.15 9.87
C GLU A 67 -2.13 -13.72 10.18
N GLN A 68 -1.43 -13.07 9.25
CA GLN A 68 -0.99 -11.69 9.42
C GLN A 68 -2.17 -10.70 9.44
N LEU A 69 -3.22 -10.93 8.65
CA LEU A 69 -4.45 -10.13 8.71
C LEU A 69 -5.20 -10.28 10.04
N ASN A 70 -5.22 -11.48 10.65
CA ASN A 70 -5.78 -11.68 11.99
C ASN A 70 -5.03 -10.82 13.04
N ILE A 71 -3.70 -10.77 12.93
CA ILE A 71 -2.87 -9.93 13.81
C ILE A 71 -3.16 -8.44 13.57
N ALA A 72 -3.20 -8.02 12.30
CA ALA A 72 -3.50 -6.63 11.94
C ALA A 72 -4.86 -6.18 12.48
N GLN A 73 -5.90 -7.02 12.33
CA GLN A 73 -7.23 -6.74 12.85
C GLN A 73 -7.23 -6.65 14.39
N ARG A 74 -6.57 -7.58 15.09
CA ARG A 74 -6.46 -7.58 16.55
C ARG A 74 -5.72 -6.36 17.07
N LEU A 75 -4.63 -5.97 16.41
CA LEU A 75 -3.82 -4.81 16.77
C LEU A 75 -4.41 -3.48 16.25
N ARG A 76 -5.50 -3.52 15.47
CA ARG A 76 -6.11 -2.36 14.81
C ARG A 76 -5.12 -1.56 13.98
N LYS A 77 -4.19 -2.24 13.30
CA LYS A 77 -3.17 -1.60 12.46
C LYS A 77 -3.58 -1.58 10.99
N PRO A 78 -3.16 -0.54 10.24
CA PRO A 78 -3.26 -0.55 8.79
C PRO A 78 -2.35 -1.63 8.21
N VAL A 79 -2.63 -2.04 6.97
CA VAL A 79 -1.81 -3.01 6.25
C VAL A 79 -1.34 -2.46 4.90
N VAL A 80 -0.09 -2.74 4.54
CA VAL A 80 0.44 -2.58 3.19
C VAL A 80 0.48 -3.95 2.52
N VAL A 81 -0.17 -4.07 1.36
CA VAL A 81 -0.35 -5.36 0.70
C VAL A 81 0.32 -5.42 -0.67
N HIS A 82 1.11 -6.47 -0.85
CA HIS A 82 1.70 -6.90 -2.12
C HIS A 82 0.72 -7.75 -2.92
N CYS A 83 0.44 -7.36 -4.16
CA CYS A 83 -0.57 -8.03 -4.97
C CYS A 83 -0.11 -8.23 -6.42
N VAL A 84 0.48 -9.39 -6.73
CA VAL A 84 0.91 -9.75 -8.08
C VAL A 84 0.11 -10.93 -8.62
N ARG A 85 -0.62 -10.73 -9.72
CA ARG A 85 -1.48 -11.75 -10.37
C ARG A 85 -2.51 -12.41 -9.42
N ALA A 86 -2.88 -11.73 -8.34
CA ALA A 86 -3.70 -12.28 -7.25
C ALA A 86 -4.86 -11.35 -6.82
N PHE A 87 -5.25 -10.38 -7.65
CA PHE A 87 -6.20 -9.35 -7.24
C PHE A 87 -7.54 -9.91 -6.74
N GLU A 88 -8.20 -10.78 -7.51
CA GLU A 88 -9.50 -11.35 -7.11
C GLU A 88 -9.41 -12.23 -5.85
N PRO A 89 -8.44 -13.18 -5.71
CA PRO A 89 -8.24 -13.89 -4.47
C PRO A 89 -7.98 -12.97 -3.28
N MET A 90 -7.16 -11.93 -3.45
CA MET A 90 -6.86 -10.96 -2.39
C MET A 90 -8.10 -10.20 -1.96
N MET A 91 -8.88 -9.65 -2.89
CA MET A 91 -10.14 -8.96 -2.59
C MET A 91 -11.13 -9.86 -1.85
N LYS A 92 -11.23 -11.14 -2.23
CA LYS A 92 -12.06 -12.14 -1.55
C LYS A 92 -11.58 -12.42 -0.12
N ILE A 93 -10.26 -12.43 0.11
CA ILE A 93 -9.70 -12.61 1.46
C ILE A 93 -9.98 -11.37 2.28
N LEU A 94 -9.55 -10.20 1.82
CA LEU A 94 -9.68 -8.93 2.53
C LEU A 94 -11.12 -8.61 2.92
N SER A 95 -12.10 -9.03 2.11
CA SER A 95 -13.53 -8.79 2.41
C SER A 95 -14.03 -9.45 3.69
N LYS A 96 -13.26 -10.35 4.30
CA LYS A 96 -13.60 -11.06 5.54
C LYS A 96 -13.04 -10.39 6.80
N TYR A 97 -12.26 -9.30 6.65
CA TYR A 97 -11.57 -8.63 7.74
C TYR A 97 -12.05 -7.20 7.88
N GLN A 98 -12.06 -6.72 9.13
CA GLN A 98 -12.30 -5.32 9.47
C GLN A 98 -10.95 -4.69 9.83
N LEU A 99 -10.27 -4.17 8.83
CA LEU A 99 -8.95 -3.56 8.96
C LEU A 99 -9.07 -2.04 9.08
N ARG A 100 -8.17 -1.42 9.81
CA ARG A 100 -8.10 0.03 9.96
C ARG A 100 -7.94 0.74 8.62
N ALA A 101 -7.03 0.27 7.79
CA ALA A 101 -6.84 0.68 6.41
C ALA A 101 -6.12 -0.44 5.65
N VAL A 102 -6.34 -0.49 4.34
CA VAL A 102 -5.63 -1.38 3.41
C VAL A 102 -5.02 -0.51 2.32
N ILE A 103 -3.71 -0.61 2.13
CA ILE A 103 -2.95 0.11 1.11
C ILE A 103 -2.36 -0.92 0.15
N PHE A 104 -2.83 -0.93 -1.09
CA PHE A 104 -2.20 -1.70 -2.15
C PHE A 104 -0.96 -0.93 -2.61
N HIS A 105 0.24 -1.42 -2.23
CA HIS A 105 1.47 -0.82 -2.71
C HIS A 105 1.75 -1.24 -4.16
N GLY A 106 2.55 -0.46 -4.87
CA GLY A 106 2.96 -0.76 -6.24
C GLY A 106 1.80 -1.10 -7.17
N PHE A 107 0.65 -0.45 -7.01
CA PHE A 107 -0.56 -0.86 -7.73
C PHE A 107 -0.36 -0.86 -9.24
N ILE A 108 -0.47 -2.04 -9.85
CA ILE A 108 -0.48 -2.27 -11.29
C ILE A 108 -1.79 -2.99 -11.64
N GLY A 109 -2.76 -2.26 -12.18
CA GLY A 109 -4.09 -2.82 -12.43
C GLY A 109 -4.92 -2.00 -13.43
N SER A 110 -6.13 -2.48 -13.68
CA SER A 110 -7.09 -1.79 -14.53
C SER A 110 -7.93 -0.77 -13.74
N PRO A 111 -8.60 0.19 -14.43
CA PRO A 111 -9.57 1.08 -13.79
C PRO A 111 -10.65 0.33 -13.01
N GLN A 112 -11.13 -0.82 -13.53
CA GLN A 112 -12.15 -1.63 -12.86
C GLN A 112 -11.63 -2.25 -11.57
N GLN A 113 -10.37 -2.72 -11.53
CA GLN A 113 -9.75 -3.22 -10.30
C GLN A 113 -9.53 -2.10 -9.30
N ALA A 114 -9.08 -0.93 -9.76
CA ALA A 114 -8.94 0.25 -8.92
C ALA A 114 -10.30 0.65 -8.30
N GLU A 115 -11.35 0.72 -9.10
CA GLU A 115 -12.70 1.03 -8.65
C GLU A 115 -13.22 0.03 -7.60
N GLN A 116 -12.97 -1.27 -7.81
CA GLN A 116 -13.33 -2.31 -6.83
C GLN A 116 -12.64 -2.10 -5.49
N ALA A 117 -11.33 -1.80 -5.49
CA ALA A 117 -10.58 -1.53 -4.27
C ALA A 117 -11.09 -0.25 -3.56
N ILE A 118 -11.32 0.83 -4.31
CA ILE A 118 -11.84 2.10 -3.79
C ILE A 118 -13.24 1.95 -3.19
N LYS A 119 -14.14 1.19 -3.82
CA LYS A 119 -15.48 0.88 -3.27
C LYS A 119 -15.44 0.16 -1.92
N ARG A 120 -14.33 -0.51 -1.61
CA ARG A 120 -14.07 -1.13 -0.29
C ARG A 120 -13.40 -0.17 0.70
N GLY A 121 -13.13 1.07 0.30
CA GLY A 121 -12.43 2.06 1.12
C GLY A 121 -10.90 1.87 1.15
N TYR A 122 -10.34 1.03 0.27
CA TYR A 122 -8.90 0.79 0.21
C TYR A 122 -8.17 1.92 -0.49
N TYR A 123 -6.88 2.05 -0.20
CA TYR A 123 -5.96 3.01 -0.82
C TYR A 123 -5.10 2.31 -1.85
N LEU A 124 -4.70 3.06 -2.89
CA LEU A 124 -3.77 2.60 -3.91
C LEU A 124 -2.54 3.48 -3.89
N SER A 125 -1.36 2.88 -3.84
CA SER A 125 -0.09 3.58 -3.94
C SER A 125 0.53 3.36 -5.32
N PHE A 126 1.12 4.42 -5.87
CA PHE A 126 1.73 4.41 -7.19
C PHE A 126 3.19 4.80 -7.12
N GLY A 127 4.03 3.91 -7.63
CA GLY A 127 5.45 4.14 -7.83
C GLY A 127 5.81 4.19 -9.32
N GLU A 128 7.11 4.16 -9.63
CA GLU A 128 7.66 4.21 -11.00
C GLU A 128 7.00 3.20 -11.95
N GLY A 129 6.72 1.98 -11.46
CA GLY A 129 6.14 0.90 -12.26
C GLY A 129 4.79 1.25 -12.89
N ALA A 130 4.00 2.11 -12.25
CA ALA A 130 2.68 2.53 -12.73
C ALA A 130 2.77 3.24 -14.09
N PHE A 131 3.83 4.02 -14.31
CA PHE A 131 4.02 4.83 -15.52
C PHE A 131 4.39 4.03 -16.78
N ARG A 132 4.74 2.75 -16.58
CA ARG A 132 5.02 1.81 -17.70
C ARG A 132 3.76 1.08 -18.19
N SER A 133 2.61 1.30 -17.54
CA SER A 133 1.34 0.61 -17.83
C SER A 133 0.24 1.61 -18.20
N PRO A 134 -0.14 1.75 -19.49
CA PRO A 134 -1.22 2.65 -19.91
C PRO A 134 -2.53 2.41 -19.17
N ARG A 135 -2.84 1.14 -18.85
CA ARG A 135 -4.02 0.72 -18.10
C ARG A 135 -3.97 1.22 -16.65
N THR A 136 -2.80 1.21 -16.03
CA THR A 136 -2.61 1.70 -14.66
C THR A 136 -2.64 3.23 -14.61
N LEU A 137 -2.11 3.91 -15.63
CA LEU A 137 -2.25 5.36 -15.77
C LEU A 137 -3.72 5.77 -15.87
N GLU A 138 -4.52 5.04 -16.63
CA GLU A 138 -5.97 5.29 -16.69
C GLU A 138 -6.62 5.11 -15.31
N ALA A 139 -6.28 4.06 -14.58
CA ALA A 139 -6.74 3.86 -13.21
C ALA A 139 -6.33 5.04 -12.30
N MET A 140 -5.06 5.45 -12.36
CA MET A 140 -4.52 6.58 -11.58
C MET A 140 -5.29 7.88 -11.87
N ARG A 141 -5.70 8.13 -13.12
CA ARG A 141 -6.47 9.33 -13.51
C ARG A 141 -7.88 9.37 -12.92
N THR A 142 -8.48 8.23 -12.67
CA THR A 142 -9.91 8.10 -12.35
C THR A 142 -10.22 7.97 -10.87
N ILE A 143 -9.28 7.46 -10.05
CA ILE A 143 -9.52 7.30 -8.60
C ILE A 143 -9.53 8.66 -7.89
N PRO A 144 -10.26 8.82 -6.78
CA PRO A 144 -10.22 10.04 -5.98
C PRO A 144 -8.83 10.20 -5.33
N LEU A 145 -8.33 11.43 -5.27
CA LEU A 145 -7.05 11.73 -4.60
C LEU A 145 -7.06 11.34 -3.11
N SER A 146 -8.24 11.33 -2.47
CA SER A 146 -8.43 10.87 -1.09
C SER A 146 -8.19 9.37 -0.89
N ARG A 147 -7.85 8.62 -1.95
CA ARG A 147 -7.50 7.19 -1.90
C ARG A 147 -6.18 6.88 -2.60
N LEU A 148 -5.37 7.91 -2.85
CA LEU A 148 -4.10 7.80 -3.55
C LEU A 148 -2.93 8.05 -2.61
N PHE A 149 -1.88 7.24 -2.76
CA PHE A 149 -0.55 7.45 -2.20
C PHE A 149 0.53 7.40 -3.29
N ALA A 150 1.70 7.90 -2.97
CA ALA A 150 2.92 7.80 -3.74
C ALA A 150 3.96 6.98 -2.97
N GLU A 151 4.82 6.28 -3.69
CA GLU A 151 5.88 5.46 -3.10
C GLU A 151 7.10 5.36 -4.01
N THR A 152 8.25 5.05 -3.43
CA THR A 152 9.45 4.70 -4.19
C THR A 152 9.66 3.19 -4.30
N ASP A 153 9.24 2.39 -3.30
CA ASP A 153 9.50 0.95 -3.22
C ASP A 153 11.02 0.65 -3.36
N GLU A 154 11.44 -0.02 -4.42
CA GLU A 154 12.86 -0.29 -4.77
C GLU A 154 13.40 0.66 -5.86
N SER A 155 12.62 1.67 -6.28
CA SER A 155 13.00 2.60 -7.35
C SER A 155 14.17 3.49 -6.95
N GLN A 156 15.01 3.84 -7.94
CA GLN A 156 16.06 4.86 -7.79
C GLN A 156 15.55 6.28 -8.07
N ILE A 157 14.29 6.41 -8.48
CA ILE A 157 13.64 7.70 -8.69
C ILE A 157 13.23 8.26 -7.33
N SER A 158 13.54 9.54 -7.07
CA SER A 158 13.18 10.16 -5.79
C SER A 158 11.67 10.32 -5.63
N ILE A 159 11.21 10.38 -4.38
CA ILE A 159 9.78 10.53 -4.08
C ILE A 159 9.21 11.82 -4.67
N GLU A 160 9.98 12.92 -4.66
CA GLU A 160 9.57 14.18 -5.28
C GLU A 160 9.27 14.00 -6.78
N LYS A 161 10.13 13.23 -7.45
CA LYS A 161 9.95 12.95 -8.88
C LYS A 161 8.71 12.09 -9.13
N ILE A 162 8.41 11.13 -8.27
CA ILE A 162 7.15 10.36 -8.33
C ILE A 162 5.94 11.29 -8.17
N TYR A 163 5.98 12.24 -7.21
CA TYR A 163 4.91 13.23 -7.04
C TYR A 163 4.73 14.10 -8.28
N GLU A 164 5.82 14.60 -8.88
CA GLU A 164 5.77 15.37 -10.13
C GLU A 164 5.09 14.56 -11.25
N MET A 165 5.45 13.29 -11.40
CA MET A 165 4.89 12.41 -12.42
C MET A 165 3.40 12.16 -12.20
N ILE A 166 2.98 11.90 -10.94
CA ILE A 166 1.56 11.72 -10.59
C ILE A 166 0.79 13.02 -10.83
N ALA A 167 1.31 14.16 -10.37
CA ALA A 167 0.67 15.46 -10.52
C ALA A 167 0.46 15.83 -11.99
N ALA A 168 1.48 15.59 -12.84
CA ALA A 168 1.39 15.79 -14.29
C ALA A 168 0.30 14.90 -14.91
N GLU A 169 0.24 13.62 -14.52
CA GLU A 169 -0.76 12.67 -15.01
C GLU A 169 -2.18 13.05 -14.59
N ARG A 170 -2.33 13.60 -13.38
CA ARG A 170 -3.59 14.07 -12.80
C ARG A 170 -3.97 15.48 -13.25
N LYS A 171 -3.05 16.23 -13.89
CA LYS A 171 -3.20 17.65 -14.29
C LYS A 171 -3.53 18.55 -13.10
N ILE A 172 -2.81 18.37 -12.00
CA ILE A 172 -2.91 19.16 -10.77
C ILE A 172 -1.52 19.69 -10.37
N GLU A 173 -1.49 20.64 -9.45
CA GLU A 173 -0.22 21.10 -8.86
C GLU A 173 0.33 20.07 -7.88
N VAL A 174 1.67 19.98 -7.77
CA VAL A 174 2.34 19.09 -6.81
C VAL A 174 1.91 19.40 -5.37
N THR A 175 1.71 20.68 -5.05
CA THR A 175 1.27 21.12 -3.71
C THR A 175 -0.14 20.64 -3.35
N GLU A 176 -1.03 20.53 -4.33
CA GLU A 176 -2.36 19.94 -4.13
C GLU A 176 -2.25 18.44 -3.81
N LEU A 177 -1.41 17.72 -4.56
CA LEU A 177 -1.14 16.31 -4.32
C LEU A 177 -0.50 16.07 -2.94
N GLN A 178 0.49 16.88 -2.55
CA GLN A 178 1.13 16.82 -1.23
C GLN A 178 0.09 16.98 -0.12
N THR A 179 -0.74 18.03 -0.20
CA THR A 179 -1.78 18.29 0.80
C THR A 179 -2.75 17.12 0.92
N GLN A 180 -3.16 16.53 -0.21
CA GLN A 180 -4.10 15.42 -0.17
C GLN A 180 -3.47 14.14 0.38
N ILE A 181 -2.24 13.82 0.00
CA ILE A 181 -1.54 12.63 0.54
C ILE A 181 -1.27 12.80 2.04
N GLU A 182 -0.92 14.01 2.49
CA GLU A 182 -0.76 14.31 3.91
C GLU A 182 -2.08 14.11 4.69
N ASN A 183 -3.21 14.53 4.13
CA ASN A 183 -4.53 14.27 4.73
C ASN A 183 -4.84 12.77 4.80
N ASN A 184 -4.55 12.02 3.73
CA ASN A 184 -4.75 10.56 3.71
C ASN A 184 -3.87 9.86 4.77
N TYR A 185 -2.62 10.30 4.90
CA TYR A 185 -1.69 9.79 5.91
C TYR A 185 -2.19 10.08 7.33
N ASN A 186 -2.60 11.31 7.60
CA ASN A 186 -3.12 11.72 8.90
C ASN A 186 -4.40 10.96 9.28
N GLU A 187 -5.30 10.72 8.32
CA GLU A 187 -6.49 9.89 8.52
C GLU A 187 -6.12 8.47 9.01
N ILE A 188 -5.08 7.88 8.43
CA ILE A 188 -4.66 6.51 8.76
C ILE A 188 -3.84 6.46 10.05
N PHE A 189 -2.90 7.37 10.26
CA PHE A 189 -1.87 7.21 11.30
C PHE A 189 -2.05 8.10 12.52
N LEU A 190 -2.67 9.30 12.40
CA LEU A 190 -2.70 10.28 13.48
C LEU A 190 -4.05 10.41 14.22
N GLN A 191 -5.18 10.01 13.64
CA GLN A 191 -6.51 10.23 14.24
C GLN A 191 -6.87 9.32 15.43
N HIS A 192 -5.92 8.68 16.11
CA HIS A 192 -6.21 7.72 17.19
C HIS A 192 -5.41 7.93 18.49
N ASN A 193 -5.02 9.16 18.81
CA ASN A 193 -4.51 9.45 20.15
C ASN A 193 -5.59 9.82 21.18
N ASP A 194 -6.88 9.82 20.79
CA ASP A 194 -7.99 10.19 21.67
C ASP A 194 -9.08 9.10 21.72
N ARG A 195 -8.77 7.91 22.34
CA ARG A 195 -9.80 7.08 23.02
C ARG A 195 -9.18 6.02 23.90
#